data_03fbc2c1b15216c6704b1ccc278645fb
#
_entry.id   03fbc2c1b15216c6704b1ccc278645fb
#
_cell.length_a   1.000
_cell.length_b   1.000
_cell.length_c   1.000
_cell.angle_alpha   90.00
_cell.angle_beta   90.00
_cell.angle_gamma   90.00
#
_symmetry.space_group_name_H-M   'P 1'
#
loop_
_entity.id
_entity.type
_entity.pdbx_description
1 polymer ?
#
loop_
_entity_poly.entity_id
_entity_poly.type
_entity_poly.pdbx_seq_one_letter_code
_entity_poly.pdbx_strand_id
1 'polypeptide(L)'
;LSSFEEKYKFLKKNLGESSKDLSHVLEHKQIKHSDVNKHFKEIVIKNNAEGLIVRNDSAVYKIKKEETADLLITGYTLGNTPNQIRSISLGVFLNENEILHVGSCGNIPTNLRKDLYKKLVKLKVNSNFQKIASNGSAYNFIKPEIVCEIKLLEFQGDKSNDEPIRHLKYEYSDKSL
;
A
#
# COMPACT_ATOMS: atom_id res chain seq x y z
N LEU A 1 21.36 27.87 -7.41
CA LEU A 1 21.05 27.28 -6.11
C LEU A 1 21.60 25.86 -6.07
N SER A 2 22.70 25.65 -5.34
CA SER A 2 23.44 24.39 -5.32
C SER A 2 23.04 23.52 -4.14
N SER A 3 22.75 24.11 -2.98
CA SER A 3 22.39 23.39 -1.76
C SER A 3 20.89 23.38 -1.47
N PHE A 4 20.47 22.44 -0.62
CA PHE A 4 19.08 22.42 -0.14
C PHE A 4 18.74 23.68 0.64
N GLU A 5 19.63 24.16 1.49
CA GLU A 5 19.44 25.37 2.30
C GLU A 5 19.21 26.63 1.45
N GLU A 6 19.96 26.78 0.37
CA GLU A 6 19.77 27.91 -0.56
C GLU A 6 18.39 27.85 -1.24
N LYS A 7 18.00 26.65 -1.69
CA LYS A 7 16.68 26.41 -2.31
C LYS A 7 15.55 26.68 -1.30
N TYR A 8 15.70 26.20 -0.08
CA TYR A 8 14.72 26.41 0.98
C TYR A 8 14.53 27.88 1.32
N LYS A 9 15.63 28.62 1.55
CA LYS A 9 15.61 30.07 1.79
C LYS A 9 14.96 30.84 0.64
N PHE A 10 15.29 30.47 -0.59
CA PHE A 10 14.68 31.08 -1.78
C PHE A 10 13.16 30.84 -1.82
N LEU A 11 12.70 29.60 -1.60
CA LEU A 11 11.28 29.26 -1.57
C LEU A 11 10.55 30.00 -0.45
N LYS A 12 11.11 30.01 0.77
CA LYS A 12 10.52 30.68 1.92
C LYS A 12 10.38 32.19 1.70
N LYS A 13 11.39 32.80 1.07
CA LYS A 13 11.35 34.24 0.72
C LYS A 13 10.27 34.59 -0.30
N ASN A 14 10.02 33.69 -1.30
CA ASN A 14 9.13 34.01 -2.41
C ASN A 14 7.70 33.51 -2.22
N LEU A 15 7.47 32.43 -1.45
CA LEU A 15 6.14 31.87 -1.18
C LEU A 15 5.56 32.30 0.17
N GLY A 16 6.38 32.90 1.03
CA GLY A 16 5.93 33.38 2.34
C GLY A 16 5.61 32.27 3.38
N GLU A 17 5.13 32.71 4.55
CA GLU A 17 4.66 31.81 5.62
C GLU A 17 3.10 31.79 5.69
N SER A 18 2.42 32.30 4.65
CA SER A 18 0.98 32.53 4.70
C SER A 18 0.21 31.23 4.71
N SER A 19 -0.48 30.97 5.82
CA SER A 19 -1.44 29.87 5.97
C SER A 19 -2.75 30.07 5.18
N LYS A 20 -2.88 31.18 4.46
CA LYS A 20 -4.10 31.53 3.70
C LYS A 20 -3.99 31.22 2.20
N ASP A 21 -2.79 30.97 1.70
CA ASP A 21 -2.57 30.66 0.31
C ASP A 21 -2.56 29.13 0.09
N LEU A 22 -2.97 28.70 -1.09
CA LEU A 22 -3.01 27.29 -1.52
C LEU A 22 -1.63 26.61 -1.56
N SER A 23 -0.54 27.38 -1.34
CA SER A 23 0.83 26.88 -1.31
C SER A 23 1.60 27.47 -0.13
N HIS A 24 2.32 26.63 0.60
CA HIS A 24 3.25 27.05 1.65
C HIS A 24 4.49 26.18 1.66
N VAL A 25 5.57 26.72 2.19
CA VAL A 25 6.82 25.99 2.35
C VAL A 25 6.75 25.21 3.67
N LEU A 26 6.91 23.89 3.58
CA LEU A 26 6.92 23.02 4.77
C LEU A 26 8.06 23.43 5.70
N GLU A 27 7.81 23.36 7.01
CA GLU A 27 8.83 23.60 7.99
C GLU A 27 10.02 22.65 7.84
N HIS A 28 11.21 23.22 8.00
CA HIS A 28 12.46 22.51 7.97
C HIS A 28 13.23 22.74 9.26
N LYS A 29 13.75 21.66 9.83
CA LYS A 29 14.56 21.69 11.05
C LYS A 29 15.78 20.80 10.89
N GLN A 30 16.96 21.33 11.18
CA GLN A 30 18.15 20.50 11.27
C GLN A 30 18.18 19.76 12.60
N ILE A 31 18.36 18.44 12.55
CA ILE A 31 18.36 17.55 13.70
C ILE A 31 19.53 16.55 13.62
N LYS A 32 19.88 15.96 14.76
CA LYS A 32 20.80 14.83 14.79
C LYS A 32 20.08 13.55 14.32
N HIS A 33 20.82 12.64 13.70
CA HIS A 33 20.27 11.35 13.28
C HIS A 33 19.58 10.59 14.43
N SER A 34 20.13 10.63 15.64
CA SER A 34 19.56 10.03 16.86
C SER A 34 18.15 10.55 17.20
N ASP A 35 17.79 11.74 16.76
CA ASP A 35 16.55 12.41 17.14
C ASP A 35 15.39 12.13 16.14
N VAL A 36 15.68 11.47 15.02
CA VAL A 36 14.67 11.17 13.97
C VAL A 36 13.46 10.45 14.56
N ASN A 37 13.68 9.40 15.36
CA ASN A 37 12.58 8.65 15.99
C ASN A 37 11.76 9.49 16.97
N LYS A 38 12.39 10.43 17.69
CA LYS A 38 11.68 11.34 18.59
C LYS A 38 10.76 12.26 17.78
N HIS A 39 11.27 12.89 16.72
CA HIS A 39 10.47 13.74 15.84
C HIS A 39 9.38 12.98 15.11
N PHE A 40 9.64 11.74 14.69
CA PHE A 40 8.61 10.89 14.09
C PHE A 40 7.44 10.66 15.07
N LYS A 41 7.71 10.27 16.30
CA LYS A 41 6.67 10.09 17.32
C LYS A 41 5.88 11.36 17.61
N GLU A 42 6.56 12.50 17.68
CA GLU A 42 5.94 13.79 17.97
C GLU A 42 5.08 14.30 16.82
N ILE A 43 5.61 14.30 15.59
CA ILE A 43 4.95 14.88 14.43
C ILE A 43 3.96 13.91 13.79
N VAL A 44 4.36 12.65 13.57
CA VAL A 44 3.55 11.69 12.84
C VAL A 44 2.55 10.99 13.75
N ILE A 45 3.01 10.49 14.90
CA ILE A 45 2.12 9.71 15.78
C ILE A 45 1.21 10.62 16.61
N LYS A 46 1.79 11.63 17.29
CA LYS A 46 1.03 12.48 18.20
C LYS A 46 0.18 13.51 17.47
N ASN A 47 0.72 14.15 16.43
CA ASN A 47 0.03 15.21 15.69
C ASN A 47 -0.65 14.68 14.40
N ASN A 48 -0.65 13.36 14.18
CA ASN A 48 -1.30 12.68 13.05
C ASN A 48 -0.90 13.22 11.67
N ALA A 49 0.39 13.60 11.50
CA ALA A 49 0.90 13.98 10.19
C ALA A 49 1.13 12.74 9.31
N GLU A 50 1.09 12.90 7.99
CA GLU A 50 1.26 11.80 7.01
C GLU A 50 2.62 11.09 7.15
N GLY A 51 3.67 11.84 7.49
CA GLY A 51 5.02 11.28 7.61
C GLY A 51 6.08 12.38 7.73
N LEU A 52 7.34 11.97 7.68
CA LEU A 52 8.50 12.84 7.65
C LEU A 52 9.29 12.64 6.37
N ILE A 53 9.86 13.73 5.85
CA ILE A 53 10.92 13.68 4.85
C ILE A 53 12.22 13.98 5.56
N VAL A 54 13.09 12.97 5.66
CA VAL A 54 14.43 13.11 6.24
C VAL A 54 15.45 13.08 5.11
N ARG A 55 16.39 14.01 5.14
CA ARG A 55 17.45 14.09 4.13
C ARG A 55 18.80 14.31 4.76
N ASN A 56 19.81 13.84 4.08
CA ASN A 56 21.21 14.21 4.28
C ASN A 56 21.82 14.61 2.92
N ASP A 57 23.10 14.82 2.86
CA ASP A 57 23.79 15.31 1.64
C ASP A 57 23.68 14.33 0.46
N SER A 58 23.45 13.05 0.71
CA SER A 58 23.47 11.98 -0.31
C SER A 58 22.10 11.34 -0.58
N ALA A 59 21.12 11.48 0.33
CA ALA A 59 19.85 10.75 0.22
C ALA A 59 18.66 11.49 0.83
N VAL A 60 17.47 11.16 0.32
CA VAL A 60 16.18 11.63 0.83
C VAL A 60 15.33 10.42 1.17
N TYR A 61 14.82 10.38 2.39
CA TYR A 61 13.99 9.29 2.91
C TYR A 61 12.60 9.81 3.24
N LYS A 62 11.56 9.10 2.81
CA LYS A 62 10.19 9.28 3.28
C LYS A 62 9.94 8.26 4.39
N ILE A 63 9.58 8.72 5.58
CA ILE A 63 9.23 7.89 6.72
C ILE A 63 7.75 8.11 6.99
N LYS A 64 6.93 7.08 6.75
CA LYS A 64 5.49 7.11 6.97
C LYS A 64 5.11 6.13 8.08
N LYS A 65 3.94 6.34 8.68
CA LYS A 65 3.32 5.36 9.55
C LYS A 65 2.98 4.12 8.72
N GLU A 66 3.30 2.95 9.24
CA GLU A 66 2.85 1.68 8.68
C GLU A 66 1.67 1.18 9.50
N GLU A 67 0.67 0.65 8.83
CA GLU A 67 -0.45 -0.06 9.41
C GLU A 67 -0.44 -1.51 8.92
N THR A 68 -1.06 -2.41 9.67
CA THR A 68 -1.25 -3.79 9.26
C THR A 68 -2.72 -4.14 9.23
N ALA A 69 -3.08 -5.04 8.32
CA ALA A 69 -4.41 -5.60 8.27
C ALA A 69 -4.34 -7.09 7.94
N ASP A 70 -5.20 -7.86 8.58
CA ASP A 70 -5.43 -9.26 8.27
C ASP A 70 -6.45 -9.38 7.16
N LEU A 71 -6.01 -9.86 5.99
CA LEU A 71 -6.82 -9.94 4.79
C LEU A 71 -6.84 -11.35 4.21
N LEU A 72 -7.97 -11.74 3.63
CA LEU A 72 -8.12 -12.99 2.90
C LEU A 72 -7.35 -12.96 1.59
N ILE A 73 -6.68 -14.04 1.24
CA ILE A 73 -6.19 -14.25 -0.11
C ILE A 73 -7.32 -14.83 -0.95
N THR A 74 -7.78 -14.10 -1.96
CA THR A 74 -8.88 -14.50 -2.85
C THR A 74 -8.41 -14.99 -4.22
N GLY A 75 -7.14 -14.77 -4.56
CA GLY A 75 -6.55 -15.20 -5.83
C GLY A 75 -5.07 -14.85 -5.94
N TYR A 76 -4.45 -15.33 -7.01
CA TYR A 76 -3.04 -15.07 -7.28
C TYR A 76 -2.76 -14.96 -8.78
N THR A 77 -1.69 -14.25 -9.13
CA THR A 77 -1.10 -14.27 -10.47
C THR A 77 0.23 -15.00 -10.46
N LEU A 78 0.60 -15.56 -11.60
CA LEU A 78 1.89 -16.23 -11.78
C LEU A 78 2.96 -15.23 -12.22
N GLY A 79 4.19 -15.45 -11.80
CA GLY A 79 5.37 -14.76 -12.27
C GLY A 79 5.94 -15.40 -13.54
N ASN A 80 7.00 -14.79 -14.07
CA ASN A 80 7.74 -15.34 -15.22
C ASN A 80 8.51 -16.62 -14.86
N THR A 81 8.85 -16.79 -13.59
CA THR A 81 9.50 -18.01 -13.09
C THR A 81 8.44 -19.06 -12.79
N PRO A 82 8.58 -20.29 -13.29
CA PRO A 82 7.63 -21.36 -13.05
C PRO A 82 7.38 -21.61 -11.54
N ASN A 83 6.14 -21.90 -11.20
CA ASN A 83 5.73 -22.23 -9.83
C ASN A 83 6.02 -21.13 -8.79
N GLN A 84 6.01 -19.88 -9.21
CA GLN A 84 6.14 -18.73 -8.33
C GLN A 84 5.00 -17.74 -8.52
N ILE A 85 4.48 -17.25 -7.40
CA ILE A 85 3.46 -16.21 -7.37
C ILE A 85 4.10 -14.86 -7.63
N ARG A 86 3.45 -14.03 -8.47
CA ARG A 86 3.82 -12.63 -8.65
C ARG A 86 3.07 -11.71 -7.70
N SER A 87 1.74 -11.86 -7.66
CA SER A 87 0.89 -11.05 -6.78
C SER A 87 -0.29 -11.86 -6.24
N ILE A 88 -0.85 -11.39 -5.14
CA ILE A 88 -2.07 -11.94 -4.54
C ILE A 88 -3.19 -10.90 -4.58
N SER A 89 -4.42 -11.38 -4.76
CA SER A 89 -5.64 -10.60 -4.62
C SER A 89 -6.12 -10.72 -3.18
N LEU A 90 -6.59 -9.61 -2.60
CA LEU A 90 -6.94 -9.48 -1.20
C LEU A 90 -8.40 -9.09 -1.05
N GLY A 91 -9.06 -9.64 -0.04
CA GLY A 91 -10.45 -9.38 0.27
C GLY A 91 -10.78 -9.48 1.75
N VAL A 92 -12.00 -9.09 2.07
CA VAL A 92 -12.62 -9.26 3.39
C VAL A 92 -14.01 -9.82 3.22
N PHE A 93 -14.45 -10.69 4.11
CA PHE A 93 -15.84 -11.12 4.14
C PHE A 93 -16.75 -9.97 4.55
N LEU A 94 -17.78 -9.70 3.76
CA LEU A 94 -18.90 -8.85 4.14
C LEU A 94 -19.98 -9.65 4.88
N ASN A 95 -20.16 -10.89 4.47
CA ASN A 95 -21.03 -11.90 5.08
C ASN A 95 -20.54 -13.30 4.65
N GLU A 96 -21.27 -14.35 4.97
CA GLU A 96 -20.86 -15.74 4.70
C GLU A 96 -20.62 -16.05 3.21
N ASN A 97 -21.27 -15.30 2.31
CA ASN A 97 -21.24 -15.57 0.85
C ASN A 97 -20.64 -14.44 0.02
N GLU A 98 -20.38 -13.27 0.60
CA GLU A 98 -19.86 -12.12 -0.12
C GLU A 98 -18.47 -11.72 0.37
N ILE A 99 -17.56 -11.54 -0.57
CA ILE A 99 -16.22 -11.02 -0.32
C ILE A 99 -16.06 -9.69 -1.03
N LEU A 100 -15.66 -8.66 -0.27
CA LEU A 100 -15.25 -7.39 -0.81
C LEU A 100 -13.79 -7.48 -1.23
N HIS A 101 -13.49 -7.19 -2.49
CA HIS A 101 -12.11 -7.04 -2.94
C HIS A 101 -11.55 -5.69 -2.44
N VAL A 102 -10.48 -5.73 -1.66
CA VAL A 102 -9.88 -4.53 -1.07
C VAL A 102 -8.55 -4.13 -1.70
N GLY A 103 -7.96 -5.00 -2.52
CA GLY A 103 -6.71 -4.66 -3.17
C GLY A 103 -5.89 -5.85 -3.64
N SER A 104 -4.63 -5.60 -3.94
CA SER A 104 -3.66 -6.65 -4.30
C SER A 104 -2.27 -6.30 -3.80
N CYS A 105 -1.48 -7.32 -3.48
CA CYS A 105 -0.11 -7.19 -3.04
C CYS A 105 0.83 -7.92 -4.03
N GLY A 106 1.78 -7.17 -4.60
CA GLY A 106 2.85 -7.73 -5.47
C GLY A 106 4.23 -7.71 -4.81
N ASN A 107 4.37 -7.03 -3.67
CA ASN A 107 5.63 -6.96 -2.94
C ASN A 107 5.82 -8.16 -2.01
N ILE A 108 5.80 -9.36 -2.60
CA ILE A 108 5.96 -10.62 -1.87
C ILE A 108 7.45 -10.96 -1.83
N PRO A 109 8.03 -11.24 -0.65
CA PRO A 109 9.42 -11.70 -0.53
C PRO A 109 9.71 -12.91 -1.41
N THR A 110 10.84 -12.90 -2.10
CA THR A 110 11.17 -13.93 -3.11
C THR A 110 11.18 -15.34 -2.54
N ASN A 111 11.65 -15.50 -1.30
CA ASN A 111 11.68 -16.79 -0.60
C ASN A 111 10.28 -17.34 -0.31
N LEU A 112 9.25 -16.50 -0.17
CA LEU A 112 7.88 -16.93 0.10
C LEU A 112 7.09 -17.28 -1.18
N ARG A 113 7.48 -16.77 -2.35
CA ARG A 113 6.70 -16.90 -3.60
C ARG A 113 6.44 -18.35 -4.01
N LYS A 114 7.43 -19.22 -3.84
CA LYS A 114 7.33 -20.64 -4.19
C LYS A 114 6.48 -21.43 -3.19
N ASP A 115 6.60 -21.13 -1.92
CA ASP A 115 5.84 -21.82 -0.88
C ASP A 115 4.38 -21.39 -0.87
N LEU A 116 4.10 -20.11 -1.11
CA LEU A 116 2.74 -19.63 -1.35
C LEU A 116 2.13 -20.32 -2.58
N TYR A 117 2.86 -20.45 -3.69
CA TYR A 117 2.35 -21.16 -4.85
C TYR A 117 1.88 -22.59 -4.51
N LYS A 118 2.71 -23.36 -3.79
CA LYS A 118 2.34 -24.73 -3.39
C LYS A 118 1.08 -24.82 -2.54
N LYS A 119 0.82 -23.79 -1.71
CA LYS A 119 -0.39 -23.71 -0.89
C LYS A 119 -1.60 -23.29 -1.72
N LEU A 120 -1.48 -22.18 -2.46
CA LEU A 120 -2.61 -21.55 -3.13
C LEU A 120 -3.09 -22.35 -4.36
N VAL A 121 -2.21 -23.03 -5.09
CA VAL A 121 -2.61 -23.84 -6.24
C VAL A 121 -3.61 -24.95 -5.90
N LYS A 122 -3.53 -25.49 -4.69
CA LYS A 122 -4.43 -26.54 -4.20
C LYS A 122 -5.84 -26.02 -3.89
N LEU A 123 -5.97 -24.72 -3.70
CA LEU A 123 -7.23 -24.06 -3.37
C LEU A 123 -7.89 -23.43 -4.60
N LYS A 124 -7.34 -23.65 -5.79
CA LYS A 124 -7.87 -23.07 -7.03
C LYS A 124 -9.30 -23.51 -7.26
N VAL A 125 -10.15 -22.52 -7.57
CA VAL A 125 -11.57 -22.72 -7.93
C VAL A 125 -11.84 -22.25 -9.35
N ASN A 126 -12.91 -22.77 -9.95
CA ASN A 126 -13.43 -22.20 -11.18
C ASN A 126 -14.12 -20.85 -10.88
N SER A 127 -13.97 -19.91 -11.77
CA SER A 127 -14.62 -18.60 -11.68
C SER A 127 -15.21 -18.23 -13.03
N ASN A 128 -16.44 -17.71 -13.00
CA ASN A 128 -17.09 -17.13 -14.17
C ASN A 128 -16.60 -15.68 -14.42
N PHE A 129 -15.82 -15.14 -13.49
CA PHE A 129 -15.27 -13.80 -13.54
C PHE A 129 -13.77 -13.85 -13.84
N GLN A 130 -13.31 -12.90 -14.67
CA GLN A 130 -11.89 -12.70 -14.96
C GLN A 130 -11.44 -11.35 -14.43
N LYS A 131 -10.40 -11.35 -13.62
CA LYS A 131 -9.71 -10.15 -13.17
C LYS A 131 -8.29 -10.14 -13.71
N ILE A 132 -7.89 -9.02 -14.25
CA ILE A 132 -6.56 -8.82 -14.81
C ILE A 132 -5.78 -7.87 -13.91
N ALA A 133 -4.56 -8.26 -13.55
CA ALA A 133 -3.63 -7.41 -12.83
C ALA A 133 -3.09 -6.29 -13.74
N SER A 134 -2.50 -5.26 -13.15
CA SER A 134 -1.93 -4.11 -13.89
C SER A 134 -0.87 -4.48 -14.92
N ASN A 135 -0.25 -5.64 -14.78
CA ASN A 135 0.74 -6.19 -15.73
C ASN A 135 0.14 -7.09 -16.82
N GLY A 136 -1.18 -7.15 -16.95
CA GLY A 136 -1.87 -7.99 -17.94
C GLY A 136 -2.07 -9.46 -17.56
N SER A 137 -1.57 -9.92 -16.42
CA SER A 137 -1.74 -11.32 -15.97
C SER A 137 -3.13 -11.55 -15.40
N ALA A 138 -3.79 -12.64 -15.79
CA ALA A 138 -5.07 -13.03 -15.21
C ALA A 138 -4.90 -13.61 -13.79
N TYR A 139 -5.82 -13.30 -12.88
CA TYR A 139 -5.89 -13.91 -11.57
C TYR A 139 -6.47 -15.32 -11.66
N ASN A 140 -5.83 -16.24 -10.94
CA ASN A 140 -6.40 -17.53 -10.59
C ASN A 140 -7.09 -17.37 -9.25
N PHE A 141 -8.41 -17.53 -9.19
CA PHE A 141 -9.16 -17.45 -7.95
C PHE A 141 -9.01 -18.72 -7.12
N ILE A 142 -9.10 -18.56 -5.81
CA ILE A 142 -8.93 -19.64 -4.84
C ILE A 142 -10.04 -19.58 -3.78
N LYS A 143 -10.26 -20.69 -3.09
CA LYS A 143 -11.06 -20.70 -1.85
C LYS A 143 -10.43 -19.74 -0.84
N PRO A 144 -11.21 -18.84 -0.21
CA PRO A 144 -10.69 -17.83 0.72
C PRO A 144 -10.45 -18.42 2.12
N GLU A 145 -9.57 -19.42 2.19
CA GLU A 145 -9.24 -20.15 3.43
C GLU A 145 -7.96 -19.63 4.11
N ILE A 146 -7.22 -18.74 3.44
CA ILE A 146 -5.92 -18.25 3.94
C ILE A 146 -6.01 -16.77 4.23
N VAL A 147 -5.71 -16.41 5.48
CA VAL A 147 -5.53 -15.03 5.93
C VAL A 147 -4.04 -14.71 5.96
N CYS A 148 -3.69 -13.49 5.59
CA CYS A 148 -2.33 -12.97 5.69
C CYS A 148 -2.34 -11.56 6.27
N GLU A 149 -1.35 -11.26 7.11
CA GLU A 149 -1.08 -9.89 7.54
C GLU A 149 -0.39 -9.13 6.41
N ILE A 150 -0.96 -8.01 6.03
CA ILE A 150 -0.43 -7.11 5.01
C ILE A 150 -0.06 -5.78 5.65
N LYS A 151 1.18 -5.33 5.39
CA LYS A 151 1.59 -3.97 5.70
C LYS A 151 1.09 -3.02 4.61
N LEU A 152 0.48 -1.92 5.03
CA LEU A 152 -0.04 -0.89 4.16
C LEU A 152 0.27 0.50 4.72
N LEU A 153 0.17 1.51 3.89
CA LEU A 153 0.38 2.90 4.31
C LEU A 153 -0.92 3.53 4.77
N GLU A 154 -2.03 3.19 4.11
CA GLU A 154 -3.36 3.70 4.42
C GLU A 154 -4.44 2.86 3.72
N PHE A 155 -5.66 2.93 4.24
CA PHE A 155 -6.86 2.50 3.53
C PHE A 155 -7.48 3.70 2.82
N GLN A 156 -7.75 3.55 1.53
CA GLN A 156 -8.40 4.58 0.73
C GLN A 156 -9.86 4.21 0.48
N GLY A 157 -10.79 5.06 0.92
CA GLY A 157 -12.23 4.95 0.63
C GLY A 157 -12.62 5.69 -0.65
N ASP A 158 -11.90 6.77 -0.96
CA ASP A 158 -12.20 7.67 -2.06
C ASP A 158 -11.02 7.82 -3.02
N LYS A 159 -11.30 8.18 -4.25
CA LYS A 159 -10.30 8.55 -5.24
C LYS A 159 -9.78 9.96 -4.95
N SER A 160 -8.70 10.36 -5.64
CA SER A 160 -8.13 11.72 -5.54
C SER A 160 -9.07 12.86 -5.94
N ASN A 161 -10.19 12.57 -6.58
CA ASN A 161 -11.24 13.52 -6.95
C ASN A 161 -12.48 13.44 -6.05
N ASP A 162 -12.35 12.91 -4.84
CA ASP A 162 -13.40 12.71 -3.84
C ASP A 162 -14.57 11.81 -4.29
N GLU A 163 -14.39 11.05 -5.37
CA GLU A 163 -15.36 10.05 -5.77
C GLU A 163 -15.12 8.73 -4.99
N PRO A 164 -16.17 8.06 -4.50
CA PRO A 164 -16.04 6.76 -3.85
C PRO A 164 -15.35 5.72 -4.73
N ILE A 165 -14.41 4.98 -4.18
CA ILE A 165 -13.83 3.82 -4.86
C ILE A 165 -14.89 2.74 -4.93
N ARG A 166 -15.26 2.33 -6.16
CA ARG A 166 -16.14 1.17 -6.36
C ARG A 166 -15.34 -0.10 -6.18
N HIS A 167 -15.61 -0.80 -5.10
CA HIS A 167 -15.01 -2.09 -4.84
C HIS A 167 -15.77 -3.20 -5.54
N LEU A 168 -15.03 -4.18 -6.08
CA LEU A 168 -15.61 -5.40 -6.59
C LEU A 168 -16.07 -6.28 -5.42
N LYS A 169 -17.27 -6.82 -5.56
CA LYS A 169 -17.79 -7.87 -4.66
C LYS A 169 -17.78 -9.19 -5.40
N TYR A 170 -17.39 -10.24 -4.70
CA TYR A 170 -17.46 -11.60 -5.19
C TYR A 170 -18.51 -12.36 -4.40
N GLU A 171 -19.40 -13.06 -5.09
CA GLU A 171 -20.23 -14.09 -4.46
C GLU A 171 -19.40 -15.37 -4.37
N TYR A 172 -19.24 -15.86 -3.15
CA TYR A 172 -18.51 -17.08 -2.88
C TYR A 172 -19.48 -18.22 -2.57
N SER A 173 -19.31 -19.34 -3.26
CA SER A 173 -19.94 -20.60 -2.92
C SER A 173 -18.88 -21.70 -2.83
N ASP A 174 -19.18 -22.84 -2.20
CA ASP A 174 -18.23 -23.95 -2.04
C ASP A 174 -17.64 -24.47 -3.36
N LYS A 175 -18.18 -24.05 -4.50
CA LYS A 175 -17.80 -24.54 -5.83
C LYS A 175 -17.20 -23.48 -6.75
N SER A 176 -17.42 -22.19 -6.48
CA SER A 176 -16.99 -21.09 -7.39
C SER A 176 -16.84 -19.74 -6.66
N LEU A 177 -16.12 -18.85 -7.28
CA LEU A 177 -15.98 -17.45 -6.91
C LEU A 177 -16.46 -16.58 -8.04
#